data_f417ecc375704caaba8c46561ff2b31e
#
_entry.id   f417ecc375704caaba8c46561ff2b31e
#
_cell.length_a   1.000
_cell.length_b   1.000
_cell.length_c   1.000
_cell.angle_alpha   90.00
_cell.angle_beta   90.00
_cell.angle_gamma   90.00
#
_symmetry.space_group_name_H-M   'P 1'
#
loop_
_entity.id
_entity.type
_entity.pdbx_description
1 polymer ?
#
loop_
_entity_poly.entity_id
_entity_poly.type
_entity_poly.pdbx_seq_one_letter_code
_entity_poly.pdbx_strand_id
1 'polypeptide(L)'
;MKAPRPWLLVVGLXLAIVILSIVLQAVXSLLWQLSYWXPSWLVGPTLLLLVAAIGLSIYPLLKPWLGPRLRNSKLELPKAASNRGEAAQQNLNALDQQLTQLKDLVAREALLKRRLEVETXLKKGDLIVVFFGSGSSGKTSXIRALLNDXIGEVGAVMGSTKISTNYLMRLQGMQRSIQLRDTPGILESGAIGLEREQQARAEATRGDLLVFVVDSDLRSSEFEVLQALAQMGKRMLLVLXKCDLRGESEEQRLXHLLRXRXSGLIRNDDVVSASGAPQSIPQPGGKPLQPAAEINRLLNRLAQLLREEGEDLLADNILLQSSRLSAISEELLDKQRYRESMQIVERYGWIGAGAIALTPLPGLDLLATAAVNAQMVIEIGQIXGVTMSKNQGQQLALSLGRTLGSLGLVKGGAGXIGTAMGLNLPALLASKAXQAVTGAWLTRLAGKSFXSYFRQQQDWGDGGIAAVVREQYDLERRDLDLKRFLEEALARVVEPLKQQVQQLPPRRGPREVVEEGGPGDPVKKPPTNKPPQWQ
;
A
#
# COMPACT_ATOMS: atom_id res chain seq x y z
N MET A 1 -28.71 -4.14 -16.42
CA MET A 1 -28.72 -5.52 -16.94
C MET A 1 -30.11 -5.78 -17.53
N LYS A 2 -30.19 -6.08 -18.84
CA LYS A 2 -31.47 -6.42 -19.49
C LYS A 2 -31.95 -7.78 -18.96
N ALA A 3 -33.18 -7.86 -18.51
CA ALA A 3 -33.80 -9.11 -18.05
C ALA A 3 -33.66 -10.18 -19.15
N PRO A 4 -33.31 -11.43 -18.81
CA PRO A 4 -33.22 -12.49 -19.83
C PRO A 4 -34.57 -12.64 -20.53
N ARG A 5 -34.54 -12.68 -21.85
CA ARG A 5 -35.74 -12.83 -22.67
C ARG A 5 -36.46 -14.09 -22.25
N PRO A 6 -37.78 -14.04 -21.97
CA PRO A 6 -38.50 -15.18 -21.41
C PRO A 6 -38.44 -16.45 -22.26
N TRP A 7 -38.23 -16.32 -23.57
CA TRP A 7 -38.10 -17.50 -24.47
C TRP A 7 -36.81 -18.31 -24.18
N LEU A 8 -35.71 -17.65 -23.69
CA LEU A 8 -34.47 -18.36 -23.32
C LEU A 8 -34.68 -19.26 -22.09
N LEU A 9 -35.56 -18.84 -21.17
CA LEU A 9 -35.92 -19.66 -20.00
C LEU A 9 -36.75 -20.88 -20.43
N VAL A 10 -37.66 -20.69 -21.40
CA VAL A 10 -38.47 -21.79 -21.95
C VAL A 10 -37.60 -22.81 -22.72
N VAL A 11 -36.66 -22.32 -23.54
CA VAL A 11 -35.70 -23.16 -24.26
C VAL A 11 -34.79 -23.89 -23.28
N GLY A 12 -34.30 -23.21 -22.23
CA GLY A 12 -33.46 -23.80 -21.18
C GLY A 12 -34.21 -24.90 -20.39
N LEU A 13 -35.48 -24.69 -20.13
CA LEU A 13 -36.35 -25.67 -19.46
C LEU A 13 -36.55 -26.90 -20.38
N UNK A 14 -36.67 -26.74 -21.35
CA UNK A 14 -36.87 -27.69 -22.24
C UNK A 14 -35.78 -28.60 -22.43
N LEU A 15 -34.72 -27.89 -22.71
CA LEU A 15 -33.48 -28.66 -22.84
C LEU A 15 -33.20 -29.50 -21.57
N ALA A 16 -33.45 -28.95 -20.44
CA ALA A 16 -33.31 -29.64 -19.14
C ALA A 16 -34.22 -30.85 -19.04
N ILE A 17 -35.48 -30.74 -19.53
CA ILE A 17 -36.46 -31.85 -19.55
C ILE A 17 -36.01 -32.96 -20.53
N VAL A 18 -35.47 -32.59 -21.70
CA VAL A 18 -34.94 -33.55 -22.67
C VAL A 18 -33.72 -34.29 -22.09
N ILE A 19 -32.79 -33.57 -21.49
CA ILE A 19 -31.60 -34.17 -20.83
C ILE A 19 -32.04 -35.12 -19.72
N LEU A 20 -32.98 -34.69 -18.87
CA LEU A 20 -33.51 -35.51 -17.78
C LEU A 20 -34.19 -36.78 -18.31
N SER A 21 -34.94 -36.69 -19.41
CA SER A 21 -35.59 -37.84 -20.10
C SER A 21 -34.56 -38.85 -20.61
N ILE A 22 -33.48 -38.37 -21.28
CA ILE A 22 -32.39 -39.21 -21.78
C ILE A 22 -31.67 -39.93 -20.64
N VAL A 23 -31.39 -39.20 -19.54
CA VAL A 23 -30.75 -39.76 -18.32
C VAL A 23 -31.65 -40.83 -17.71
N LEU A 24 -32.94 -40.55 -17.58
CA LEU A 24 -33.89 -41.50 -17.03
C LEU A 24 -34.00 -42.78 -17.87
N GLN A 25 -34.00 -42.66 -19.21
CA GLN A 25 -34.03 -43.77 -20.14
C GLN A 25 -32.72 -44.58 -20.06
N ALA A 26 -31.54 -43.93 -19.95
CA ALA A 26 -30.26 -44.59 -19.76
C ALA A 26 -30.21 -45.37 -18.43
N VAL A 27 -30.70 -44.80 -17.39
CA VAL A 27 -30.82 -45.47 -16.09
C VAL A 27 -31.77 -46.65 -16.15
N UNK A 28 -32.71 -46.58 -16.75
CA UNK A 28 -33.56 -47.57 -16.90
C UNK A 28 -33.08 -48.70 -17.64
N SER A 29 -32.32 -48.37 -18.78
CA SER A 29 -31.74 -49.46 -19.56
C SER A 29 -30.62 -50.19 -18.82
N LEU A 30 -29.82 -49.46 -18.05
CA LEU A 30 -28.82 -50.01 -17.13
C LEU A 30 -29.45 -50.92 -16.07
N LEU A 31 -30.58 -50.53 -15.49
CA LEU A 31 -31.29 -51.34 -14.51
C LEU A 31 -31.76 -52.67 -15.09
N TRP A 32 -32.31 -52.65 -16.34
CA TRP A 32 -32.72 -53.86 -17.04
C TRP A 32 -31.52 -54.81 -17.29
N GLN A 33 -30.37 -54.26 -17.70
CA GLN A 33 -29.16 -55.04 -17.91
C GLN A 33 -28.60 -55.59 -16.60
N LEU A 34 -28.55 -54.78 -15.52
CA LEU A 34 -28.05 -55.17 -14.18
C LEU A 34 -28.94 -56.24 -13.54
N SER A 35 -30.26 -56.21 -13.74
CA SER A 35 -31.21 -57.25 -13.21
C SER A 35 -30.99 -58.62 -13.87
N TYR A 36 -30.38 -58.68 -15.02
CA TYR A 36 -30.04 -59.94 -15.73
C TYR A 36 -28.74 -60.59 -15.18
N TRP A 37 -27.84 -59.77 -14.68
CA TRP A 37 -26.51 -60.24 -14.23
C TRP A 37 -26.33 -60.29 -12.71
N UNK A 38 -27.08 -59.43 -11.87
CA UNK A 38 -26.89 -59.37 -10.65
C UNK A 38 -27.91 -60.03 -9.92
N PRO A 39 -27.58 -60.68 -8.92
CA PRO A 39 -28.61 -61.19 -8.03
C PRO A 39 -29.51 -60.03 -7.53
N SER A 40 -30.79 -60.33 -7.35
CA SER A 40 -31.85 -59.33 -7.01
C SER A 40 -31.50 -58.48 -5.74
N TRP A 41 -30.76 -59.01 -4.78
CA TRP A 41 -30.41 -58.30 -3.54
C TRP A 41 -29.31 -57.21 -3.75
N LEU A 42 -28.53 -57.31 -4.85
CA LEU A 42 -27.48 -56.36 -5.20
C LEU A 42 -28.02 -55.16 -6.01
N VAL A 43 -29.18 -55.29 -6.63
CA VAL A 43 -29.76 -54.24 -7.50
C VAL A 43 -30.08 -52.95 -6.70
N GLY A 44 -30.55 -53.09 -5.45
CA GLY A 44 -30.83 -51.96 -4.56
C GLY A 44 -29.58 -51.14 -4.20
N PRO A 45 -28.53 -51.77 -3.68
CA PRO A 45 -27.26 -51.07 -3.37
C PRO A 45 -26.60 -50.42 -4.56
N THR A 46 -26.58 -51.08 -5.75
CA THR A 46 -25.97 -50.52 -6.97
C THR A 46 -26.74 -49.30 -7.48
N LEU A 47 -28.07 -49.33 -7.36
CA LEU A 47 -28.94 -48.22 -7.71
C LEU A 47 -28.70 -47.01 -6.80
N LEU A 48 -28.52 -47.24 -5.50
CA LEU A 48 -28.25 -46.22 -4.50
C LEU A 48 -26.89 -45.55 -4.75
N LEU A 49 -25.85 -46.35 -5.09
CA LEU A 49 -24.54 -45.86 -5.46
C LEU A 49 -24.58 -45.03 -6.75
N LEU A 50 -25.35 -45.45 -7.74
CA LEU A 50 -25.50 -44.74 -9.01
C LEU A 50 -26.22 -43.40 -8.83
N VAL A 51 -27.29 -43.37 -8.04
CA VAL A 51 -28.02 -42.13 -7.68
C VAL A 51 -27.10 -41.20 -6.89
N ALA A 52 -26.31 -41.73 -5.95
CA ALA A 52 -25.34 -40.95 -5.17
C ALA A 52 -24.24 -40.36 -6.09
N ALA A 53 -23.73 -41.15 -7.05
CA ALA A 53 -22.71 -40.70 -8.01
C ALA A 53 -23.26 -39.59 -8.93
N ILE A 54 -24.50 -39.75 -9.42
CA ILE A 54 -25.18 -38.73 -10.24
C ILE A 54 -25.41 -37.47 -9.39
N GLY A 55 -25.89 -37.62 -8.15
CA GLY A 55 -26.09 -36.50 -7.22
C GLY A 55 -24.80 -35.75 -6.95
N LEU A 56 -23.70 -36.47 -6.73
CA LEU A 56 -22.39 -35.89 -6.48
C LEU A 56 -21.85 -35.14 -7.72
N SER A 57 -22.14 -35.65 -8.93
CA SER A 57 -21.73 -35.05 -10.20
C SER A 57 -22.56 -33.79 -10.53
N ILE A 58 -23.85 -33.77 -10.14
CA ILE A 58 -24.77 -32.65 -10.39
C ILE A 58 -24.65 -31.58 -9.28
N TYR A 59 -24.24 -31.95 -8.07
CA TYR A 59 -24.11 -31.07 -6.92
C TYR A 59 -23.28 -29.81 -7.20
N PRO A 60 -22.10 -29.87 -7.86
CA PRO A 60 -21.35 -28.65 -8.16
C PRO A 60 -22.05 -27.73 -9.18
N LEU A 61 -22.92 -28.29 -10.05
CA LEU A 61 -23.74 -27.50 -10.98
C LEU A 61 -24.92 -26.81 -10.27
N LEU A 62 -25.48 -27.45 -9.24
CA LEU A 62 -26.59 -26.90 -8.46
C LEU A 62 -26.13 -25.99 -7.30
N LYS A 63 -24.89 -26.14 -6.85
CA LYS A 63 -24.34 -25.35 -5.73
C LYS A 63 -24.48 -23.83 -5.91
N PRO A 64 -24.27 -23.23 -7.12
CA PRO A 64 -24.52 -21.79 -7.30
C PRO A 64 -25.98 -21.38 -7.18
N TRP A 65 -26.93 -22.32 -7.35
CA TRP A 65 -28.38 -22.07 -7.24
C TRP A 65 -28.91 -22.32 -5.83
N LEU A 66 -28.28 -23.25 -5.08
CA LEU A 66 -28.70 -23.68 -3.74
C LEU A 66 -27.95 -22.95 -2.62
N GLY A 67 -26.79 -22.34 -2.93
CA GLY A 67 -26.05 -21.55 -1.96
C GLY A 67 -26.84 -20.32 -1.53
N PRO A 68 -26.78 -19.94 -0.24
CA PRO A 68 -27.38 -18.67 0.17
C PRO A 68 -26.77 -17.59 -0.73
N ARG A 69 -27.63 -16.86 -1.45
CA ARG A 69 -27.21 -15.66 -2.17
C ARG A 69 -26.46 -14.81 -1.14
N LEU A 70 -25.15 -14.78 -1.27
CA LEU A 70 -24.33 -13.81 -0.55
C LEU A 70 -25.03 -12.47 -0.78
N ARG A 71 -25.77 -12.07 0.21
CA ARG A 71 -26.34 -10.74 0.29
C ARG A 71 -25.16 -9.82 0.06
N ASN A 72 -25.06 -9.25 -1.14
CA ASN A 72 -24.15 -8.13 -1.37
C ASN A 72 -24.43 -7.19 -0.21
N SER A 73 -23.59 -7.22 0.80
CA SER A 73 -23.53 -6.12 1.72
C SER A 73 -23.33 -4.91 0.81
N LYS A 74 -24.41 -4.17 0.59
CA LYS A 74 -24.29 -2.83 0.03
C LYS A 74 -23.21 -2.20 0.88
N LEU A 75 -22.03 -1.96 0.29
CA LEU A 75 -21.08 -1.05 0.88
C LEU A 75 -21.90 0.22 1.10
N GLU A 76 -22.37 0.40 2.32
CA GLU A 76 -22.94 1.66 2.71
C GLU A 76 -21.82 2.67 2.53
N LEU A 77 -21.91 3.44 1.46
CA LEU A 77 -21.04 4.58 1.26
C LEU A 77 -21.12 5.40 2.56
N PRO A 78 -19.98 5.73 3.17
CA PRO A 78 -20.01 6.55 4.37
C PRO A 78 -20.82 7.80 4.09
N LYS A 79 -21.74 8.13 4.98
CA LYS A 79 -22.54 9.36 4.88
C LYS A 79 -21.55 10.53 4.79
N ALA A 80 -21.79 11.42 3.83
CA ALA A 80 -21.00 12.63 3.71
C ALA A 80 -21.07 13.40 5.04
N ALA A 81 -19.92 13.82 5.54
CA ALA A 81 -19.83 14.57 6.80
C ALA A 81 -20.64 15.87 6.69
N SER A 82 -21.42 16.19 7.69
CA SER A 82 -22.26 17.38 7.73
C SER A 82 -21.45 18.65 8.06
N ASN A 83 -20.32 18.51 8.73
CA ASN A 83 -19.44 19.60 9.11
C ASN A 83 -17.97 19.12 9.16
N ARG A 84 -17.05 20.07 9.26
CA ARG A 84 -15.60 19.80 9.24
C ARG A 84 -15.14 18.95 10.43
N GLY A 85 -15.72 19.15 11.59
CA GLY A 85 -15.41 18.34 12.81
C GLY A 85 -15.79 16.88 12.62
N GLU A 86 -16.95 16.61 12.02
CA GLU A 86 -17.41 15.26 11.70
C GLU A 86 -16.51 14.61 10.64
N ALA A 87 -16.08 15.37 9.64
CA ALA A 87 -15.12 14.90 8.63
C ALA A 87 -13.79 14.50 9.27
N ALA A 88 -13.28 15.31 10.20
CA ALA A 88 -12.05 15.02 10.95
C ALA A 88 -12.18 13.72 11.76
N GLN A 89 -13.32 13.52 12.44
CA GLN A 89 -13.57 12.30 13.21
C GLN A 89 -13.70 11.06 12.30
N GLN A 90 -14.37 11.18 11.16
CA GLN A 90 -14.48 10.09 10.17
C GLN A 90 -13.10 9.68 9.65
N ASN A 91 -12.23 10.66 9.38
CA ASN A 91 -10.86 10.41 8.90
C ASN A 91 -10.02 9.68 9.97
N LEU A 92 -10.15 10.07 11.24
CA LEU A 92 -9.48 9.38 12.35
C LEU A 92 -9.98 7.93 12.51
N ASN A 93 -11.27 7.69 12.32
CA ASN A 93 -11.85 6.34 12.40
C ASN A 93 -11.37 5.46 11.22
N ALA A 94 -11.25 6.03 10.02
CA ALA A 94 -10.68 5.34 8.84
C ALA A 94 -9.21 4.96 9.08
N LEU A 95 -8.44 5.87 9.69
CA LEU A 95 -7.04 5.62 10.07
C LEU A 95 -6.93 4.45 11.05
N ASP A 96 -7.85 4.31 12.02
CA ASP A 96 -7.86 3.17 12.95
C ASP A 96 -7.96 1.83 12.19
N GLN A 97 -8.84 1.76 11.19
CA GLN A 97 -9.00 0.56 10.37
C GLN A 97 -7.70 0.20 9.61
N GLN A 98 -7.00 1.21 9.08
CA GLN A 98 -5.70 1.02 8.43
C GLN A 98 -4.64 0.50 9.41
N LEU A 99 -4.58 1.10 10.61
CA LEU A 99 -3.58 0.75 11.64
C LEU A 99 -3.78 -0.69 12.16
N THR A 100 -5.02 -1.19 12.21
CA THR A 100 -5.25 -2.59 12.62
C THR A 100 -4.65 -3.60 11.64
N GLN A 101 -4.47 -3.24 10.38
CA GLN A 101 -3.89 -4.11 9.34
C GLN A 101 -2.36 -4.13 9.36
N LEU A 102 -1.70 -3.17 10.03
CA LEU A 102 -0.24 -3.12 10.14
C LEU A 102 0.27 -4.21 11.08
N LYS A 103 1.16 -5.04 10.59
CA LYS A 103 1.82 -6.13 11.35
C LYS A 103 3.08 -5.66 12.06
N ASP A 104 3.71 -4.59 11.57
CA ASP A 104 4.88 -3.98 12.23
C ASP A 104 4.42 -3.29 13.52
N LEU A 105 4.70 -3.91 14.65
CA LEU A 105 4.26 -3.46 15.98
C LEU A 105 4.86 -2.11 16.36
N VAL A 106 6.12 -1.85 16.02
CA VAL A 106 6.81 -0.60 16.34
C VAL A 106 6.20 0.57 15.56
N ALA A 107 6.04 0.39 14.25
CA ALA A 107 5.43 1.40 13.38
C ALA A 107 3.97 1.65 13.76
N ARG A 108 3.22 0.58 14.03
CA ARG A 108 1.82 0.65 14.46
C ARG A 108 1.67 1.42 15.78
N GLU A 109 2.49 1.11 16.78
CA GLU A 109 2.46 1.77 18.10
C GLU A 109 2.80 3.26 17.98
N ALA A 110 3.81 3.62 17.19
CA ALA A 110 4.19 5.02 16.95
C ALA A 110 3.05 5.81 16.29
N LEU A 111 2.39 5.22 15.29
CA LEU A 111 1.26 5.84 14.59
C LEU A 111 0.00 5.93 15.47
N LEU A 112 -0.28 4.91 16.28
CA LEU A 112 -1.38 4.95 17.26
C LEU A 112 -1.19 6.05 18.28
N LYS A 113 0.02 6.21 18.80
CA LYS A 113 0.36 7.30 19.72
C LYS A 113 0.09 8.66 19.06
N ARG A 114 0.57 8.83 17.83
CA ARG A 114 0.37 10.08 17.07
C ARG A 114 -1.11 10.35 16.77
N ARG A 115 -1.86 9.31 16.42
CA ARG A 115 -3.31 9.40 16.19
C ARG A 115 -4.07 9.83 17.45
N LEU A 116 -3.70 9.29 18.62
CA LEU A 116 -4.29 9.68 19.91
C LEU A 116 -3.98 11.15 20.26
N GLU A 117 -2.76 11.61 19.99
CA GLU A 117 -2.38 13.02 20.15
C GLU A 117 -3.27 13.93 19.30
N VAL A 118 -3.51 13.55 18.03
CA VAL A 118 -4.36 14.29 17.09
C VAL A 118 -5.82 14.28 17.55
N GLU A 119 -6.34 13.15 18.01
CA GLU A 119 -7.71 13.06 18.56
C GLU A 119 -7.91 13.90 19.81
N THR A 120 -6.94 13.93 20.67
CA THR A 120 -6.98 14.76 21.87
C THR A 120 -7.05 16.26 21.53
N UNK A 121 -6.47 16.49 20.62
CA UNK A 121 -6.44 17.68 20.14
C UNK A 121 -7.69 18.10 19.70
N LEU A 122 -8.42 17.36 18.94
CA LEU A 122 -9.76 17.63 18.45
C LEU A 122 -10.79 17.82 19.58
N LYS A 123 -10.75 16.96 20.57
CA LYS A 123 -11.74 16.96 21.67
C LYS A 123 -11.52 18.08 22.69
N LYS A 124 -10.29 18.30 23.11
CA LYS A 124 -9.97 19.18 24.24
C LYS A 124 -8.81 20.14 23.98
N GLY A 125 -8.30 20.15 22.76
CA GLY A 125 -7.11 20.92 22.41
C GLY A 125 -7.33 22.41 22.43
N ASP A 126 -6.29 23.15 22.80
CA ASP A 126 -6.22 24.59 22.63
C ASP A 126 -6.12 24.93 21.15
N LEU A 127 -6.57 26.12 20.77
CA LEU A 127 -6.33 26.68 19.44
C LEU A 127 -4.87 27.14 19.38
N ILE A 128 -4.11 26.63 18.43
CA ILE A 128 -2.67 26.89 18.32
C ILE A 128 -2.44 27.95 17.23
N VAL A 129 -1.93 29.12 17.64
CA VAL A 129 -1.53 30.21 16.76
C VAL A 129 -0.01 30.25 16.70
N VAL A 130 0.57 29.99 15.52
CA VAL A 130 2.03 29.92 15.32
C VAL A 130 2.52 31.20 14.65
N PHE A 131 3.52 31.85 15.25
CA PHE A 131 4.12 33.10 14.76
C PHE A 131 5.41 32.78 13.98
N PHE A 132 5.44 33.19 12.72
CA PHE A 132 6.57 33.04 11.79
C PHE A 132 7.16 34.40 11.44
N GLY A 133 8.38 34.43 10.96
CA GLY A 133 9.07 35.62 10.47
C GLY A 133 10.56 35.58 10.80
N SER A 134 11.30 36.56 10.27
CA SER A 134 12.73 36.71 10.58
C SER A 134 12.95 36.99 12.07
N GLY A 135 14.15 36.76 12.58
CA GLY A 135 14.45 36.88 14.00
C GLY A 135 14.23 38.29 14.56
N SER A 136 14.53 39.29 13.77
CA SER A 136 14.41 40.72 14.18
C SER A 136 13.03 41.33 13.82
N SER A 137 12.08 40.56 13.29
CA SER A 137 10.77 41.06 12.83
C SER A 137 9.86 41.55 13.98
N GLY A 138 10.13 41.13 15.22
CA GLY A 138 9.37 41.54 16.38
C GLY A 138 8.30 40.56 16.86
N LYS A 139 8.40 39.26 16.49
CA LYS A 139 7.46 38.20 16.89
C LYS A 139 7.24 38.15 18.41
N THR A 140 8.32 38.01 19.17
CA THR A 140 8.26 37.90 20.62
C THR A 140 7.64 39.16 21.28
N SER A 141 7.93 40.36 20.75
CA SER A 141 7.34 41.60 21.21
C SER A 141 5.83 41.68 20.91
N UNK A 142 5.36 41.04 19.75
CA UNK A 142 4.11 41.05 19.40
C UNK A 142 3.29 40.29 20.29
N ILE A 143 3.89 39.04 20.61
CA ILE A 143 3.27 38.08 21.53
C ILE A 143 3.14 38.66 22.95
N ARG A 144 4.19 39.26 23.46
CA ARG A 144 4.17 39.88 24.80
C ARG A 144 3.15 41.01 24.90
N ALA A 145 3.03 41.83 23.86
CA ALA A 145 2.04 42.90 23.84
C ALA A 145 0.60 42.34 23.80
N LEU A 146 0.35 41.28 23.01
CA LEU A 146 -0.95 40.60 22.99
C LEU A 146 -1.34 40.02 24.35
N LEU A 147 -0.36 39.48 25.08
CA LEU A 147 -0.58 38.90 26.41
C LEU A 147 -0.87 39.97 27.45
N ASN A 148 -0.21 41.15 27.37
CA ASN A 148 -0.42 42.27 28.28
C ASN A 148 -1.76 42.99 28.07
N ASP A 149 -2.22 43.10 26.83
CA ASP A 149 -3.52 43.69 26.46
C ASP A 149 -4.70 42.71 26.52
N UNK A 150 -4.54 41.44 26.46
CA UNK A 150 -5.31 40.61 26.49
C UNK A 150 -6.07 40.73 27.56
N ILE A 151 -7.20 41.21 27.38
CA ILE A 151 -8.31 41.26 28.35
C ILE A 151 -8.71 39.81 28.69
N GLY A 152 -7.86 39.14 29.42
CA GLY A 152 -8.12 37.74 29.80
C GLY A 152 -7.14 37.28 30.86
N GLU A 153 -7.37 36.11 31.44
CA GLU A 153 -6.42 35.45 32.32
C GLU A 153 -5.19 35.01 31.53
N VAL A 154 -4.06 35.66 31.80
CA VAL A 154 -2.77 35.31 31.20
C VAL A 154 -2.20 34.13 31.97
N GLY A 155 -2.10 32.98 31.34
CA GLY A 155 -1.41 31.82 31.89
C GLY A 155 0.10 31.97 31.83
N ALA A 156 0.78 31.32 32.77
CA ALA A 156 2.24 31.29 32.80
C ALA A 156 2.84 30.65 31.54
N VAL A 157 4.09 30.97 31.25
CA VAL A 157 4.87 30.36 30.17
C VAL A 157 4.90 28.84 30.38
N MET A 158 4.29 28.09 29.48
CA MET A 158 4.22 26.62 29.54
C MET A 158 5.39 25.98 28.77
N GLY A 159 6.57 26.04 29.28
CA GLY A 159 7.71 25.30 28.77
C GLY A 159 8.34 25.88 27.51
N SER A 160 9.63 26.05 27.52
CA SER A 160 10.43 26.32 26.34
C SER A 160 11.11 25.04 25.87
N THR A 161 10.75 24.54 24.69
CA THR A 161 11.60 23.59 23.99
C THR A 161 12.70 24.40 23.27
N LYS A 162 13.81 23.76 22.94
CA LYS A 162 14.92 24.40 22.21
C LYS A 162 14.49 25.04 20.86
N ILE A 163 13.25 24.79 20.44
CA ILE A 163 12.76 25.15 19.09
C ILE A 163 11.67 26.23 19.16
N SER A 164 10.82 26.27 20.20
CA SER A 164 9.72 27.25 20.29
C SER A 164 9.30 27.52 21.73
N THR A 165 8.84 28.73 22.01
CA THR A 165 8.28 29.12 23.30
C THR A 165 6.75 29.21 23.17
N ASN A 166 6.03 28.63 24.16
CA ASN A 166 4.57 28.56 24.15
C ASN A 166 4.01 29.46 25.28
N TYR A 167 2.99 30.25 24.92
CA TYR A 167 2.26 31.12 25.83
C TYR A 167 0.77 30.78 25.74
N LEU A 168 0.07 30.80 26.86
CA LEU A 168 -1.36 30.50 26.92
C LEU A 168 -2.16 31.80 27.11
N MET A 169 -3.23 31.96 26.33
CA MET A 169 -4.12 33.11 26.35
C MET A 169 -5.57 32.65 26.33
N ARG A 170 -6.47 33.36 26.95
CA ARG A 170 -7.93 33.16 26.85
C ARG A 170 -8.61 34.44 26.38
N LEU A 171 -9.49 34.29 25.42
CA LEU A 171 -10.36 35.36 24.93
C LEU A 171 -11.74 35.20 25.57
N GLN A 172 -12.32 36.32 26.05
CA GLN A 172 -13.67 36.32 26.61
C GLN A 172 -14.67 35.78 25.57
N GLY A 173 -15.57 34.88 26.00
CA GLY A 173 -16.59 34.28 25.17
C GLY A 173 -16.15 33.05 24.38
N MET A 174 -14.89 32.64 24.53
CA MET A 174 -14.38 31.41 23.92
C MET A 174 -14.24 30.29 24.95
N GLN A 175 -14.65 29.07 24.59
CA GLN A 175 -14.53 27.88 25.45
C GLN A 175 -13.10 27.34 25.47
N ARG A 176 -12.39 27.46 24.33
CA ARG A 176 -11.03 26.96 24.17
C ARG A 176 -10.01 28.02 24.58
N SER A 177 -8.93 27.58 25.19
CA SER A 177 -7.74 28.41 25.38
C SER A 177 -6.99 28.53 24.04
N ILE A 178 -6.18 29.55 23.93
CA ILE A 178 -5.37 29.84 22.73
C ILE A 178 -3.90 29.72 23.15
N GLN A 179 -3.18 28.85 22.45
CA GLN A 179 -1.74 28.69 22.60
C GLN A 179 -1.01 29.52 21.54
N LEU A 180 -0.34 30.58 21.95
CA LEU A 180 0.53 31.37 21.07
C LEU A 180 1.93 30.73 21.08
N ARG A 181 2.39 30.35 19.91
CA ARG A 181 3.69 29.67 19.74
C ARG A 181 4.66 30.57 18.99
N ASP A 182 5.73 30.97 19.69
CA ASP A 182 6.82 31.77 19.13
C ASP A 182 7.84 30.82 18.50
N THR A 183 8.00 30.88 17.17
CA THR A 183 9.04 30.10 16.49
C THR A 183 10.35 30.88 16.45
N PRO A 184 11.51 30.23 16.59
CA PRO A 184 12.79 30.89 16.33
C PRO A 184 12.82 31.45 14.91
N GLY A 185 13.64 32.45 14.69
CA GLY A 185 13.74 33.10 13.35
C GLY A 185 14.21 32.10 12.30
N ILE A 186 13.25 31.42 11.70
CA ILE A 186 13.49 30.34 10.71
C ILE A 186 14.32 30.84 9.51
N LEU A 187 14.31 32.17 9.30
CA LEU A 187 15.03 32.79 8.18
C LEU A 187 16.46 33.24 8.53
N GLU A 188 16.91 33.04 9.79
CA GLU A 188 18.23 33.50 10.26
C GLU A 188 19.26 32.40 10.48
N SER A 189 18.85 31.17 10.65
CA SER A 189 19.74 30.05 10.96
C SER A 189 20.45 29.51 9.70
N GLY A 190 21.41 30.19 9.16
CA GLY A 190 22.32 29.74 8.05
C GLY A 190 21.97 28.49 7.24
N ALA A 191 20.83 27.88 7.50
CA ALA A 191 20.35 26.70 6.82
C ALA A 191 19.96 27.00 5.36
N ILE A 192 20.24 26.07 4.49
CA ILE A 192 19.89 26.15 3.08
C ILE A 192 18.35 26.20 2.93
N GLY A 193 17.83 26.88 1.92
CA GLY A 193 16.41 27.18 1.74
C GLY A 193 15.47 26.00 1.96
N LEU A 194 15.85 24.81 1.52
CA LEU A 194 15.04 23.58 1.68
C LEU A 194 14.84 23.18 3.15
N GLU A 195 15.87 23.29 3.95
CA GLU A 195 15.78 22.97 5.39
C GLU A 195 14.86 23.97 6.14
N ARG A 196 14.97 25.25 5.79
CA ARG A 196 14.11 26.32 6.34
C ARG A 196 12.64 26.05 6.03
N GLU A 197 12.37 25.70 4.77
CA GLU A 197 11.01 25.37 4.33
C GLU A 197 10.46 24.15 5.08
N GLN A 198 11.26 23.11 5.24
CA GLN A 198 10.86 21.90 5.96
C GLN A 198 10.56 22.18 7.43
N GLN A 199 11.41 22.98 8.09
CA GLN A 199 11.20 23.41 9.49
C GLN A 199 9.92 24.24 9.63
N ALA A 200 9.71 25.20 8.72
CA ALA A 200 8.52 26.05 8.72
C ALA A 200 7.26 25.19 8.51
N ARG A 201 7.28 24.26 7.57
CA ARG A 201 6.17 23.34 7.29
C ARG A 201 5.87 22.45 8.52
N ALA A 202 6.91 21.96 9.20
CA ALA A 202 6.76 21.12 10.39
C ALA A 202 6.08 21.87 11.54
N GLU A 203 6.48 23.11 11.80
CA GLU A 203 5.84 23.97 12.82
C GLU A 203 4.43 24.38 12.39
N ALA A 204 4.23 24.75 11.13
CA ALA A 204 2.93 25.12 10.58
C ALA A 204 1.91 23.97 10.66
N THR A 205 2.37 22.72 10.51
CA THR A 205 1.50 21.54 10.64
C THR A 205 0.81 21.50 12.02
N ARG A 206 1.49 22.00 13.04
CA ARG A 206 0.98 22.01 14.42
C ARG A 206 0.02 23.16 14.70
N GLY A 207 0.06 24.22 13.90
CA GLY A 207 -0.76 25.42 14.09
C GLY A 207 -2.13 25.31 13.40
N ASP A 208 -3.15 25.86 14.07
CA ASP A 208 -4.50 26.00 13.48
C ASP A 208 -4.59 27.30 12.68
N LEU A 209 -3.89 28.36 13.14
CA LEU A 209 -3.76 29.66 12.51
C LEU A 209 -2.28 30.06 12.47
N LEU A 210 -1.84 30.59 11.34
CA LEU A 210 -0.46 31.08 11.18
C LEU A 210 -0.45 32.61 11.15
N VAL A 211 0.52 33.21 11.86
CA VAL A 211 0.76 34.65 11.87
C VAL A 211 2.17 34.88 11.31
N PHE A 212 2.25 35.48 10.13
CA PHE A 212 3.51 35.79 9.47
C PHE A 212 3.87 37.26 9.74
N VAL A 213 5.00 37.48 10.43
CA VAL A 213 5.42 38.81 10.93
C VAL A 213 6.58 39.33 10.05
N VAL A 214 6.39 40.50 9.47
CA VAL A 214 7.40 41.21 8.68
C VAL A 214 7.59 42.62 9.23
N ASP A 215 8.79 43.17 9.07
CA ASP A 215 9.09 44.56 9.49
C ASP A 215 9.24 45.56 8.33
N SER A 216 9.02 45.08 7.10
CA SER A 216 9.12 45.88 5.86
C SER A 216 8.40 45.11 4.75
N ASP A 217 8.67 45.45 3.49
CA ASP A 217 8.23 44.63 2.37
C ASP A 217 8.86 43.20 2.46
N LEU A 218 8.15 42.22 1.91
CA LEU A 218 8.57 40.80 1.88
C LEU A 218 9.86 40.63 1.10
N ARG A 219 10.87 40.08 1.73
CA ARG A 219 12.09 39.62 1.08
C ARG A 219 11.77 38.35 0.28
N SER A 220 12.60 38.04 -0.73
CA SER A 220 12.41 36.82 -1.57
C SER A 220 12.29 35.56 -0.72
N SER A 221 13.19 35.38 0.24
CA SER A 221 13.20 34.21 1.14
C SER A 221 11.94 34.16 2.04
N GLU A 222 11.45 35.30 2.50
CA GLU A 222 10.21 35.40 3.29
C GLU A 222 8.99 35.03 2.44
N PHE A 223 8.96 35.55 1.20
CA PHE A 223 7.89 35.26 0.25
C PHE A 223 7.83 33.78 -0.14
N GLU A 224 8.98 33.14 -0.36
CA GLU A 224 9.07 31.69 -0.66
C GLU A 224 8.48 30.85 0.50
N VAL A 225 8.86 31.17 1.75
CA VAL A 225 8.33 30.48 2.94
C VAL A 225 6.82 30.73 3.08
N LEU A 226 6.39 31.98 2.93
CA LEU A 226 4.97 32.36 3.00
C LEU A 226 4.16 31.60 1.95
N GLN A 227 4.64 31.53 0.71
CA GLN A 227 3.99 30.81 -0.40
C GLN A 227 3.90 29.30 -0.09
N ALA A 228 4.98 28.71 0.43
CA ALA A 228 5.00 27.30 0.83
C ALA A 228 3.97 27.01 1.94
N LEU A 229 3.84 27.91 2.90
CA LEU A 229 2.85 27.79 3.99
C LEU A 229 1.40 27.98 3.47
N ALA A 230 1.19 28.92 2.54
CA ALA A 230 -0.11 29.15 1.92
C ALA A 230 -0.58 27.92 1.13
N GLN A 231 0.35 27.23 0.44
CA GLN A 231 0.07 25.98 -0.31
C GLN A 231 -0.40 24.83 0.58
N MET A 232 -0.12 24.89 1.90
CA MET A 232 -0.64 23.92 2.85
C MET A 232 -2.13 24.09 3.14
N GLY A 233 -2.76 25.16 2.61
CA GLY A 233 -4.17 25.48 2.83
C GLY A 233 -4.46 26.06 4.22
N LYS A 234 -3.42 26.45 4.96
CA LYS A 234 -3.56 27.02 6.30
C LYS A 234 -4.05 28.48 6.25
N ARG A 235 -4.96 28.82 7.18
CA ARG A 235 -5.40 30.20 7.38
C ARG A 235 -4.22 31.02 7.91
N MET A 236 -3.98 32.20 7.33
CA MET A 236 -2.78 32.98 7.64
C MET A 236 -3.12 34.48 7.78
N LEU A 237 -2.55 35.10 8.81
CA LEU A 237 -2.48 36.55 8.98
C LEU A 237 -1.07 37.04 8.63
N LEU A 238 -0.97 38.14 7.89
CA LEU A 238 0.29 38.86 7.65
C LEU A 238 0.30 40.12 8.50
N VAL A 239 1.35 40.30 9.34
CA VAL A 239 1.49 41.43 10.26
C VAL A 239 2.73 42.23 9.89
N LEU A 240 2.46 43.54 9.54
CA LEU A 240 3.54 44.51 9.36
C LEU A 240 3.86 45.13 10.70
N UNK A 241 4.91 44.78 11.41
CA UNK A 241 5.41 45.17 12.59
C UNK A 241 6.08 46.45 12.49
N LYS A 242 6.35 47.05 13.59
CA LYS A 242 7.17 48.28 13.76
C LYS A 242 6.56 49.48 13.04
N CYS A 243 5.24 49.57 13.05
CA CYS A 243 4.53 50.71 12.42
C CYS A 243 4.85 52.04 13.10
N ASP A 244 5.23 52.01 14.38
CA ASP A 244 5.69 53.16 15.15
C ASP A 244 6.90 53.90 14.56
N LEU A 245 7.69 53.20 13.72
CA LEU A 245 8.90 53.76 13.10
C LEU A 245 8.59 54.47 11.79
N ARG A 246 7.31 54.52 11.35
CA ARG A 246 6.88 55.00 10.06
C ARG A 246 5.78 56.06 10.18
N GLY A 247 5.75 56.99 9.25
CA GLY A 247 4.62 57.87 9.08
C GLY A 247 3.41 57.14 8.54
N GLU A 248 2.22 57.62 8.86
CA GLU A 248 0.95 57.00 8.44
C GLU A 248 0.85 56.72 6.93
N SER A 249 1.35 57.65 6.11
CA SER A 249 1.35 57.49 4.64
C SER A 249 2.25 56.36 4.16
N GLU A 250 3.40 56.14 4.81
CA GLU A 250 4.32 55.07 4.50
C GLU A 250 3.75 53.70 4.97
N GLU A 251 3.14 53.68 6.15
CA GLU A 251 2.45 52.47 6.66
C GLU A 251 1.35 52.04 5.69
N GLN A 252 0.50 52.97 5.25
CA GLN A 252 -0.60 52.70 4.29
C GLN A 252 -0.05 52.20 2.96
N ARG A 253 1.03 52.80 2.45
CA ARG A 253 1.69 52.38 1.22
C ARG A 253 2.19 50.94 1.32
N LEU A 254 2.86 50.65 2.38
CA LEU A 254 3.34 49.28 2.62
C LEU A 254 2.20 48.24 2.81
N UNK A 255 1.28 48.39 3.62
CA UNK A 255 0.26 47.56 3.80
C UNK A 255 -0.42 47.26 2.57
N HIS A 256 -0.57 48.46 1.47
CA HIS A 256 -1.13 48.27 0.14
C HIS A 256 -0.24 47.37 -0.74
N LEU A 257 1.05 47.60 -0.70
CA LEU A 257 2.05 46.76 -1.40
C LEU A 257 1.97 45.30 -0.97
N LEU A 258 1.92 45.04 0.32
CA LEU A 258 1.83 43.69 0.88
C LEU A 258 0.53 42.97 0.44
N ARG A 259 -0.58 43.70 0.45
CA ARG A 259 -1.85 43.17 -0.09
C ARG A 259 -1.76 42.76 -1.55
N UNK A 260 -1.11 43.41 -2.07
CA UNK A 260 -0.86 43.18 -3.39
C UNK A 260 -0.09 41.98 -3.62
N ARG A 261 0.97 41.97 -3.15
CA ARG A 261 1.89 40.83 -3.25
C ARG A 261 1.33 39.50 -2.71
N UNK A 262 0.57 39.52 -1.61
CA UNK A 262 0.04 38.47 -1.06
C UNK A 262 -1.29 38.12 -1.59
N SER A 263 -1.78 38.84 -2.81
CA SER A 263 -3.09 38.56 -3.42
C SER A 263 -3.19 37.12 -3.91
N GLY A 264 -4.31 36.46 -3.62
CA GLY A 264 -4.51 35.05 -3.94
C GLY A 264 -3.93 34.07 -2.88
N LEU A 265 -3.09 34.55 -1.98
CA LEU A 265 -2.51 33.76 -0.90
C LEU A 265 -3.13 34.10 0.47
N ILE A 266 -3.33 35.40 0.71
CA ILE A 266 -3.88 35.93 1.98
C ILE A 266 -5.00 36.93 1.62
N ARG A 267 -6.09 36.91 2.41
CA ARG A 267 -7.19 37.88 2.23
C ARG A 267 -6.72 39.30 2.62
N ASN A 268 -7.23 40.32 1.96
CA ASN A 268 -6.84 41.70 2.22
C ASN A 268 -7.07 42.13 3.67
N ASP A 269 -8.14 41.65 4.30
CA ASP A 269 -8.48 41.93 5.71
C ASP A 269 -7.51 41.27 6.69
N ASP A 270 -6.76 40.26 6.23
CA ASP A 270 -5.80 39.50 7.03
C ASP A 270 -4.39 40.09 6.94
N VAL A 271 -4.23 41.24 6.30
CA VAL A 271 -2.98 42.02 6.26
C VAL A 271 -3.16 43.25 7.16
N VAL A 272 -2.56 43.19 8.34
CA VAL A 272 -2.73 44.21 9.40
C VAL A 272 -1.37 44.76 9.84
N SER A 273 -1.38 45.99 10.38
CA SER A 273 -0.21 46.61 10.96
C SER A 273 -0.26 46.60 12.50
N ALA A 274 0.91 46.56 13.11
CA ALA A 274 1.04 46.54 14.59
C ALA A 274 2.40 47.06 15.05
N SER A 275 2.47 47.53 16.30
CA SER A 275 3.72 47.81 17.01
C SER A 275 3.65 47.18 18.40
N GLY A 276 4.49 46.15 18.64
CA GLY A 276 4.52 45.42 19.91
C GLY A 276 5.44 46.01 20.96
N ALA A 277 6.41 46.81 20.54
CA ALA A 277 7.38 47.44 21.45
C ALA A 277 7.86 48.77 20.83
N PRO A 278 7.02 49.84 20.90
CA PRO A 278 7.41 51.12 20.33
C PRO A 278 8.68 51.67 20.94
N GLN A 279 9.45 52.41 20.15
CA GLN A 279 10.67 53.06 20.65
C GLN A 279 10.36 54.10 21.71
N SER A 280 11.16 54.14 22.76
CA SER A 280 11.07 55.16 23.78
C SER A 280 11.47 56.54 23.20
N ILE A 281 10.67 57.56 23.51
CA ILE A 281 10.87 58.94 23.07
C ILE A 281 11.68 59.70 24.16
N PRO A 282 12.92 60.17 23.84
CA PRO A 282 13.68 60.96 24.81
C PRO A 282 12.96 62.25 25.16
N GLN A 283 12.90 62.55 26.48
CA GLN A 283 12.33 63.79 26.98
C GLN A 283 13.42 64.67 27.59
N PRO A 284 13.50 65.94 27.21
CA PRO A 284 14.48 66.83 27.81
C PRO A 284 14.28 66.96 29.34
N GLY A 285 15.27 66.50 30.12
CA GLY A 285 15.23 66.64 31.60
C GLY A 285 14.38 65.60 32.34
N GLY A 286 13.82 64.59 31.62
CA GLY A 286 12.97 63.56 32.24
C GLY A 286 13.32 62.12 31.82
N LYS A 287 12.60 61.13 32.39
CA LYS A 287 12.70 59.73 31.92
C LYS A 287 12.13 59.62 30.51
N PRO A 288 12.72 58.79 29.64
CA PRO A 288 12.14 58.61 28.31
C PRO A 288 10.69 58.15 28.39
N LEU A 289 9.83 58.72 27.57
CA LEU A 289 8.43 58.31 27.44
C LEU A 289 8.37 56.98 26.66
N GLN A 290 7.74 55.97 27.22
CA GLN A 290 7.50 54.68 26.57
C GLN A 290 6.08 54.68 26.04
N PRO A 291 5.89 54.79 24.70
CA PRO A 291 4.54 54.71 24.16
C PRO A 291 3.92 53.34 24.39
N ALA A 292 2.60 53.26 24.44
CA ALA A 292 1.87 52.00 24.53
C ALA A 292 2.00 51.20 23.21
N ALA A 293 1.96 49.89 23.32
CA ALA A 293 1.94 49.01 22.15
C ALA A 293 0.67 49.28 21.31
N GLU A 294 0.81 49.30 19.98
CA GLU A 294 -0.29 49.52 19.04
C GLU A 294 -0.64 48.19 18.37
N ILE A 295 -1.46 47.40 19.05
CA ILE A 295 -1.80 46.03 18.63
C ILE A 295 -3.30 45.83 18.39
N ASN A 296 -4.13 46.86 18.55
CA ASN A 296 -5.59 46.75 18.52
C ASN A 296 -6.11 46.17 17.19
N ARG A 297 -5.51 46.56 16.07
CA ARG A 297 -5.90 46.02 14.72
C ARG A 297 -5.64 44.52 14.67
N LEU A 298 -4.49 44.07 15.08
CA LEU A 298 -4.12 42.65 15.14
C LEU A 298 -5.00 41.89 16.15
N LEU A 299 -5.17 42.40 17.36
CA LEU A 299 -5.97 41.76 18.39
C LEU A 299 -7.43 41.59 17.97
N ASN A 300 -8.03 42.61 17.38
CA ASN A 300 -9.41 42.57 16.90
C ASN A 300 -9.56 41.57 15.76
N ARG A 301 -8.63 41.55 14.77
CA ARG A 301 -8.70 40.61 13.65
C ARG A 301 -8.45 39.17 14.11
N LEU A 302 -7.47 38.95 14.98
CA LEU A 302 -7.17 37.65 15.58
C LEU A 302 -8.38 37.12 16.36
N ALA A 303 -8.96 37.95 17.23
CA ALA A 303 -10.14 37.60 18.05
C ALA A 303 -11.35 37.28 17.15
N GLN A 304 -11.58 38.07 16.11
CA GLN A 304 -12.65 37.82 15.12
C GLN A 304 -12.46 36.46 14.45
N LEU A 305 -11.27 36.18 13.90
CA LEU A 305 -10.98 34.92 13.20
C LEU A 305 -11.16 33.71 14.13
N LEU A 306 -10.61 33.79 15.36
CA LEU A 306 -10.68 32.67 16.31
C LEU A 306 -12.10 32.41 16.80
N ARG A 307 -12.93 33.45 16.95
CA ARG A 307 -14.35 33.31 17.33
C ARG A 307 -15.21 32.77 16.21
N GLU A 308 -15.00 33.26 14.97
CA GLU A 308 -15.83 32.91 13.80
C GLU A 308 -15.40 31.57 13.16
N GLU A 309 -14.10 31.34 13.03
CA GLU A 309 -13.53 30.23 12.25
C GLU A 309 -12.76 29.20 13.13
N GLY A 310 -12.54 29.44 14.42
CA GLY A 310 -11.62 28.65 15.27
C GLY A 310 -11.89 27.15 15.27
N GLU A 311 -13.16 26.74 15.41
CA GLU A 311 -13.52 25.30 15.40
C GLU A 311 -13.28 24.69 14.02
N ASP A 312 -13.54 25.42 12.95
CA ASP A 312 -13.28 24.96 11.58
C ASP A 312 -11.76 24.88 11.31
N LEU A 313 -10.98 25.85 11.81
CA LEU A 313 -9.51 25.84 11.67
C LEU A 313 -8.90 24.64 12.39
N LEU A 314 -9.39 24.34 13.59
CA LEU A 314 -8.96 23.15 14.34
C LEU A 314 -9.31 21.88 13.56
N ALA A 315 -10.52 21.77 13.05
CA ALA A 315 -10.97 20.61 12.27
C ALA A 315 -10.15 20.45 10.98
N ASP A 316 -9.87 21.53 10.26
CA ASP A 316 -9.02 21.53 9.06
C ASP A 316 -7.59 21.07 9.39
N ASN A 317 -7.04 21.52 10.50
CA ASN A 317 -5.71 21.08 10.97
C ASN A 317 -5.69 19.58 11.29
N ILE A 318 -6.72 19.08 11.97
CA ILE A 318 -6.88 17.64 12.29
C ILE A 318 -7.01 16.82 11.00
N LEU A 319 -7.80 17.32 10.04
CA LEU A 319 -7.92 16.68 8.72
C LEU A 319 -6.56 16.58 8.02
N LEU A 320 -5.79 17.66 8.03
CA LEU A 320 -4.45 17.68 7.42
C LEU A 320 -3.52 16.68 8.11
N GLN A 321 -3.49 16.67 9.45
CA GLN A 321 -2.64 15.78 10.22
C GLN A 321 -3.05 14.31 10.06
N SER A 322 -4.34 14.00 10.11
CA SER A 322 -4.86 12.64 9.93
C SER A 322 -4.64 12.14 8.50
N SER A 323 -4.77 13.00 7.48
CA SER A 323 -4.46 12.65 6.08
C SER A 323 -2.99 12.27 5.91
N ARG A 324 -2.08 12.99 6.56
CA ARG A 324 -0.64 12.67 6.54
C ARG A 324 -0.36 11.33 7.22
N LEU A 325 -0.98 11.08 8.36
CA LEU A 325 -0.86 9.79 9.07
C LEU A 325 -1.42 8.64 8.22
N SER A 326 -2.55 8.88 7.55
CA SER A 326 -3.15 7.91 6.62
C SER A 326 -2.20 7.60 5.45
N ALA A 327 -1.58 8.61 4.85
CA ALA A 327 -0.61 8.44 3.76
C ALA A 327 0.61 7.60 4.21
N ILE A 328 1.14 7.87 5.40
CA ILE A 328 2.25 7.09 5.98
C ILE A 328 1.81 5.64 6.22
N SER A 329 0.62 5.45 6.79
CA SER A 329 0.03 4.13 7.06
C SER A 329 -0.16 3.35 5.75
N GLU A 330 -0.68 4.00 4.70
CA GLU A 330 -0.87 3.39 3.37
C GLU A 330 0.47 2.96 2.75
N GLU A 331 1.49 3.79 2.85
CA GLU A 331 2.84 3.45 2.36
C GLU A 331 3.40 2.22 3.08
N LEU A 332 3.25 2.15 4.41
CA LEU A 332 3.72 1.03 5.21
C LEU A 332 2.91 -0.25 4.89
N LEU A 333 1.60 -0.13 4.74
CA LEU A 333 0.72 -1.24 4.33
C LEU A 333 1.07 -1.75 2.93
N ASP A 334 1.33 -0.85 1.98
CA ASP A 334 1.73 -1.21 0.63
C ASP A 334 3.06 -1.98 0.63
N LYS A 335 4.06 -1.51 1.39
CA LYS A 335 5.34 -2.19 1.56
C LYS A 335 5.16 -3.58 2.21
N GLN A 336 4.31 -3.68 3.23
CA GLN A 336 3.97 -4.96 3.89
C GLN A 336 3.31 -5.92 2.91
N ARG A 337 2.26 -5.48 2.21
CA ARG A 337 1.51 -6.27 1.22
C ARG A 337 2.41 -6.74 0.08
N TYR A 338 3.31 -5.88 -0.38
CA TYR A 338 4.29 -6.23 -1.42
C TYR A 338 5.21 -7.37 -0.95
N ARG A 339 5.79 -7.26 0.26
CA ARG A 339 6.67 -8.30 0.82
C ARG A 339 5.93 -9.64 0.98
N GLU A 340 4.70 -9.59 1.53
CA GLU A 340 3.87 -10.79 1.73
C GLU A 340 3.50 -11.43 0.39
N SER A 341 3.13 -10.63 -0.60
CA SER A 341 2.81 -11.10 -1.97
C SER A 341 4.03 -11.74 -2.63
N MET A 342 5.23 -11.16 -2.45
CA MET A 342 6.46 -11.72 -3.01
C MET A 342 6.80 -13.09 -2.39
N GLN A 343 6.55 -13.28 -1.09
CA GLN A 343 6.71 -14.59 -0.44
C GLN A 343 5.76 -15.64 -1.05
N ILE A 344 4.52 -15.23 -1.36
CA ILE A 344 3.55 -16.10 -2.05
C ILE A 344 4.06 -16.43 -3.46
N VAL A 345 4.51 -15.45 -4.22
CA VAL A 345 5.04 -15.62 -5.59
C VAL A 345 6.21 -16.62 -5.59
N GLU A 346 7.15 -16.45 -4.67
CA GLU A 346 8.30 -17.35 -4.52
C GLU A 346 7.86 -18.77 -4.17
N ARG A 347 6.97 -18.91 -3.18
CA ARG A 347 6.44 -20.22 -2.76
C ARG A 347 5.77 -20.94 -3.93
N TYR A 348 4.88 -20.27 -4.66
CA TYR A 348 4.17 -20.87 -5.79
C TYR A 348 5.07 -21.12 -6.99
N GLY A 349 6.07 -20.29 -7.23
CA GLY A 349 7.10 -20.50 -8.24
C GLY A 349 7.83 -21.83 -8.02
N TRP A 350 8.28 -22.07 -6.79
CA TRP A 350 9.00 -23.32 -6.44
C TRP A 350 8.07 -24.55 -6.39
N ILE A 351 6.81 -24.41 -5.95
CA ILE A 351 5.81 -25.48 -6.02
C ILE A 351 5.59 -25.89 -7.49
N GLY A 352 5.41 -24.92 -8.38
CA GLY A 352 5.24 -25.16 -9.82
C GLY A 352 6.47 -25.82 -10.44
N ALA A 353 7.67 -25.34 -10.09
CA ALA A 353 8.93 -25.93 -10.56
C ALA A 353 9.06 -27.40 -10.12
N GLY A 354 8.74 -27.69 -8.85
CA GLY A 354 8.75 -29.05 -8.31
C GLY A 354 7.76 -29.95 -9.03
N ALA A 355 6.55 -29.47 -9.28
CA ALA A 355 5.52 -30.20 -10.01
C ALA A 355 6.01 -30.56 -11.44
N ILE A 356 6.60 -29.61 -12.15
CA ILE A 356 7.16 -29.82 -13.51
C ILE A 356 8.31 -30.84 -13.47
N ALA A 357 9.24 -30.71 -12.50
CA ALA A 357 10.40 -31.60 -12.37
C ALA A 357 10.01 -33.06 -12.10
N LEU A 358 8.92 -33.27 -11.34
CA LEU A 358 8.48 -34.61 -10.90
C LEU A 358 7.48 -35.27 -11.85
N THR A 359 6.80 -34.50 -12.72
CA THR A 359 5.76 -35.04 -13.61
C THR A 359 6.39 -35.74 -14.82
N PRO A 360 6.11 -37.05 -15.02
CA PRO A 360 6.68 -37.79 -16.14
C PRO A 360 5.93 -37.62 -17.48
N LEU A 361 4.72 -37.01 -17.45
CA LEU A 361 3.83 -36.95 -18.63
C LEU A 361 3.69 -35.52 -19.15
N PRO A 362 4.07 -35.24 -20.39
CA PRO A 362 3.85 -33.93 -21.01
C PRO A 362 2.35 -33.64 -21.18
N GLY A 363 1.94 -32.44 -20.83
CA GLY A 363 0.55 -31.97 -20.93
C GLY A 363 -0.16 -31.84 -19.56
N LEU A 364 0.16 -32.69 -18.58
CA LEU A 364 -0.33 -32.53 -17.21
C LEU A 364 0.34 -31.33 -16.52
N ASP A 365 1.56 -30.98 -16.93
CA ASP A 365 2.31 -29.80 -16.47
C ASP A 365 1.50 -28.51 -16.61
N LEU A 366 0.79 -28.37 -17.74
CA LEU A 366 0.06 -27.14 -18.06
C LEU A 366 -1.15 -26.95 -17.13
N LEU A 367 -1.87 -28.03 -16.83
CA LEU A 367 -3.03 -28.02 -15.94
C LEU A 367 -2.59 -27.77 -14.47
N ALA A 368 -1.51 -28.42 -14.05
CA ALA A 368 -0.93 -28.23 -12.72
C ALA A 368 -0.45 -26.78 -12.55
N THR A 369 0.27 -26.25 -13.52
CA THR A 369 0.77 -24.87 -13.52
C THR A 369 -0.38 -23.85 -13.51
N ALA A 370 -1.45 -24.09 -14.27
CA ALA A 370 -2.63 -23.23 -14.30
C ALA A 370 -3.34 -23.20 -12.93
N ALA A 371 -3.49 -24.36 -12.29
CA ALA A 371 -4.09 -24.46 -10.95
C ALA A 371 -3.24 -23.77 -9.87
N VAL A 372 -1.92 -23.97 -9.92
CA VAL A 372 -0.93 -23.34 -9.03
C VAL A 372 -1.01 -21.81 -9.18
N ASN A 373 -1.00 -21.31 -10.41
CA ASN A 373 -1.07 -19.87 -10.69
C ASN A 373 -2.43 -19.26 -10.29
N ALA A 374 -3.54 -19.99 -10.49
CA ALA A 374 -4.86 -19.53 -10.05
C ALA A 374 -4.94 -19.36 -8.52
N GLN A 375 -4.38 -20.30 -7.78
CA GLN A 375 -4.34 -20.23 -6.31
C GLN A 375 -3.42 -19.10 -5.84
N MET A 376 -2.28 -18.91 -6.48
CA MET A 376 -1.36 -17.78 -6.24
C MET A 376 -2.08 -16.44 -6.39
N VAL A 377 -2.83 -16.26 -7.49
CA VAL A 377 -3.60 -15.02 -7.77
C VAL A 377 -4.62 -14.75 -6.66
N ILE A 378 -5.33 -15.78 -6.20
CA ILE A 378 -6.34 -15.67 -5.13
C ILE A 378 -5.66 -15.19 -3.83
N GLU A 379 -4.54 -15.79 -3.47
CA GLU A 379 -3.82 -15.44 -2.23
C GLU A 379 -3.21 -14.03 -2.30
N ILE A 380 -2.63 -13.64 -3.45
CA ILE A 380 -2.15 -12.25 -3.67
C ILE A 380 -3.33 -11.27 -3.55
N GLY A 381 -4.46 -11.60 -4.16
CA GLY A 381 -5.69 -10.79 -4.08
C GLY A 381 -6.13 -10.60 -2.62
N GLN A 382 -6.14 -11.66 -1.82
CA GLN A 382 -6.50 -11.61 -0.39
C GLN A 382 -5.59 -10.65 0.40
N ILE A 383 -4.31 -10.64 0.09
CA ILE A 383 -3.39 -9.67 0.70
C ILE A 383 -3.73 -8.23 0.33
N UNK A 384 -4.03 -8.15 -0.83
CA UNK A 384 -4.31 -7.02 -1.29
C UNK A 384 -5.59 -6.61 -0.95
N GLY A 385 -6.51 -7.25 -0.15
CA GLY A 385 -7.87 -6.98 0.34
C GLY A 385 -8.98 -7.33 -0.64
N VAL A 386 -8.66 -8.05 -1.71
CA VAL A 386 -9.61 -8.44 -2.77
C VAL A 386 -10.01 -9.90 -2.57
N THR A 387 -11.30 -10.13 -2.30
CA THR A 387 -11.85 -11.49 -2.24
C THR A 387 -12.32 -11.91 -3.63
N MET A 388 -11.86 -13.05 -4.11
CA MET A 388 -12.26 -13.58 -5.42
C MET A 388 -12.56 -15.07 -5.36
N SER A 389 -13.45 -15.50 -6.24
CA SER A 389 -13.80 -16.91 -6.42
C SER A 389 -12.69 -17.65 -7.17
N LYS A 390 -12.69 -18.99 -7.08
CA LYS A 390 -11.76 -19.84 -7.83
C LYS A 390 -11.86 -19.58 -9.34
N ASN A 391 -13.09 -19.40 -9.86
CA ASN A 391 -13.31 -19.14 -11.30
C ASN A 391 -12.67 -17.81 -11.74
N GLN A 392 -12.79 -16.77 -10.92
CA GLN A 392 -12.16 -15.46 -11.20
C GLN A 392 -10.63 -15.58 -11.21
N GLY A 393 -10.07 -16.26 -10.21
CA GLY A 393 -8.63 -16.52 -10.15
C GLY A 393 -8.12 -17.29 -11.35
N GLN A 394 -8.87 -18.33 -11.78
CA GLN A 394 -8.53 -19.12 -12.98
C GLN A 394 -8.59 -18.29 -14.26
N GLN A 395 -9.64 -17.46 -14.43
CA GLN A 395 -9.78 -16.58 -15.59
C GLN A 395 -8.64 -15.57 -15.70
N LEU A 396 -8.26 -14.95 -14.57
CA LEU A 396 -7.13 -14.02 -14.51
C LEU A 396 -5.81 -14.72 -14.84
N ALA A 397 -5.56 -15.90 -14.25
CA ALA A 397 -4.35 -16.69 -14.50
C ALA A 397 -4.27 -17.11 -15.98
N LEU A 398 -5.39 -17.56 -16.57
CA LEU A 398 -5.46 -17.95 -17.98
C LEU A 398 -5.25 -16.76 -18.92
N SER A 399 -5.85 -15.61 -18.60
CA SER A 399 -5.69 -14.38 -19.39
C SER A 399 -4.23 -13.95 -19.45
N LEU A 400 -3.56 -13.93 -18.28
CA LEU A 400 -2.13 -13.61 -18.20
C LEU A 400 -1.27 -14.66 -18.92
N GLY A 401 -1.59 -15.95 -18.75
CA GLY A 401 -0.90 -17.06 -19.42
C GLY A 401 -0.95 -16.94 -20.95
N ARG A 402 -2.12 -16.59 -21.49
CA ARG A 402 -2.29 -16.32 -22.94
C ARG A 402 -1.43 -15.15 -23.39
N THR A 403 -1.37 -14.08 -22.56
CA THR A 403 -0.55 -12.89 -22.85
C THR A 403 0.94 -13.24 -22.86
N LEU A 404 1.42 -14.00 -21.87
CA LEU A 404 2.81 -14.49 -21.83
C LEU A 404 3.16 -15.32 -23.08
N GLY A 405 2.24 -16.16 -23.51
CA GLY A 405 2.38 -16.97 -24.73
C GLY A 405 2.43 -16.11 -25.99
N SER A 406 1.48 -15.17 -26.14
CA SER A 406 1.36 -14.31 -27.34
C SER A 406 2.55 -13.34 -27.48
N LEU A 407 3.15 -12.92 -26.37
CA LEU A 407 4.35 -12.08 -26.36
C LEU A 407 5.64 -12.86 -26.61
N GLY A 408 5.56 -14.20 -26.76
CA GLY A 408 6.72 -15.06 -26.99
C GLY A 408 7.62 -15.23 -25.78
N LEU A 409 7.18 -14.79 -24.59
CA LEU A 409 8.00 -14.77 -23.36
C LEU A 409 8.28 -16.18 -22.83
N VAL A 410 7.44 -17.14 -23.17
CA VAL A 410 7.65 -18.56 -22.81
C VAL A 410 8.90 -19.10 -23.52
N LYS A 411 9.02 -18.87 -24.84
CA LYS A 411 10.20 -19.30 -25.63
C LYS A 411 11.42 -18.44 -25.32
N GLY A 412 11.25 -17.12 -25.24
CA GLY A 412 12.31 -16.17 -24.94
C GLY A 412 12.91 -16.39 -23.55
N GLY A 413 12.06 -16.65 -22.55
CA GLY A 413 12.47 -16.98 -21.18
C GLY A 413 13.27 -18.28 -21.10
N ALA A 414 12.82 -19.32 -21.78
CA ALA A 414 13.54 -20.61 -21.86
C ALA A 414 14.93 -20.45 -22.51
N GLY A 415 15.04 -19.66 -23.54
CA GLY A 415 16.35 -19.29 -24.14
C GLY A 415 17.30 -18.58 -23.14
N UNK A 416 16.76 -17.75 -22.33
CA UNK A 416 17.48 -17.03 -21.47
C UNK A 416 17.97 -17.77 -20.38
N ILE A 417 17.19 -18.44 -19.88
CA ILE A 417 17.55 -19.29 -18.72
C ILE A 417 18.52 -20.42 -19.15
N GLY A 418 18.26 -21.05 -20.27
CA GLY A 418 19.11 -22.12 -20.81
C GLY A 418 20.56 -21.69 -21.03
N THR A 419 20.77 -20.51 -21.60
CA THR A 419 22.12 -19.96 -21.81
C THR A 419 22.79 -19.58 -20.49
N ALA A 420 22.02 -19.04 -19.56
CA ALA A 420 22.56 -18.56 -18.26
C ALA A 420 22.91 -19.73 -17.31
N MET A 421 22.23 -20.87 -17.43
CA MET A 421 22.44 -22.02 -16.53
C MET A 421 23.68 -22.85 -16.86
N GLY A 422 24.11 -22.95 -18.12
CA GLY A 422 25.32 -23.68 -18.56
C GLY A 422 25.46 -25.08 -17.94
N LEU A 423 24.39 -25.86 -17.94
CA LEU A 423 24.31 -27.11 -17.17
C LEU A 423 25.06 -28.27 -17.84
N ASN A 424 26.05 -28.83 -17.13
CA ASN A 424 26.70 -30.11 -17.46
C ASN A 424 25.88 -31.28 -16.84
N LEU A 425 24.73 -31.56 -17.47
CA LEU A 425 23.82 -32.63 -17.07
C LEU A 425 23.49 -33.51 -18.29
N PRO A 426 23.12 -34.79 -18.09
CA PRO A 426 22.55 -35.60 -19.18
C PRO A 426 21.36 -34.88 -19.83
N ALA A 427 21.24 -34.97 -21.14
CA ALA A 427 20.32 -34.17 -21.97
C ALA A 427 18.86 -34.14 -21.44
N LEU A 428 18.37 -35.28 -20.98
CA LEU A 428 17.00 -35.39 -20.44
C LEU A 428 16.81 -34.57 -19.16
N LEU A 429 17.81 -34.59 -18.28
CA LEU A 429 17.76 -33.89 -16.99
C LEU A 429 18.01 -32.39 -17.17
N ALA A 430 18.88 -32.03 -18.10
CA ALA A 430 19.11 -30.63 -18.50
C ALA A 430 17.82 -30.02 -19.05
N SER A 431 17.07 -30.77 -19.87
CA SER A 431 15.78 -30.36 -20.41
C SER A 431 14.73 -30.17 -19.32
N LYS A 432 14.64 -31.09 -18.34
CA LYS A 432 13.69 -30.98 -17.21
C LYS A 432 14.04 -29.80 -16.30
N ALA A 433 15.32 -29.64 -16.02
CA ALA A 433 15.80 -28.50 -15.23
C ALA A 433 15.46 -27.14 -15.92
N UNK A 434 15.54 -27.08 -16.95
CA UNK A 434 15.32 -26.02 -17.66
C UNK A 434 13.97 -25.65 -17.68
N GLN A 435 13.14 -26.63 -18.01
CA GLN A 435 11.67 -26.44 -17.97
C GLN A 435 11.18 -25.99 -16.59
N ALA A 436 11.61 -26.65 -15.54
CA ALA A 436 11.22 -26.34 -14.15
C ALA A 436 11.64 -24.91 -13.75
N VAL A 437 12.87 -24.50 -14.04
CA VAL A 437 13.39 -23.17 -13.73
C VAL A 437 12.66 -22.09 -14.56
N THR A 438 12.40 -22.38 -15.85
CA THR A 438 11.60 -21.49 -16.72
C THR A 438 10.18 -21.33 -16.18
N GLY A 439 9.55 -22.42 -15.76
CA GLY A 439 8.23 -22.40 -15.14
C GLY A 439 8.20 -21.55 -13.87
N ALA A 440 9.18 -21.71 -12.98
CA ALA A 440 9.31 -20.88 -11.76
C ALA A 440 9.47 -19.40 -12.11
N TRP A 441 10.31 -19.09 -13.09
CA TRP A 441 10.54 -17.71 -13.52
C TRP A 441 9.28 -17.09 -14.14
N LEU A 442 8.57 -17.84 -14.97
CA LEU A 442 7.29 -17.37 -15.56
C LEU A 442 6.21 -17.18 -14.48
N THR A 443 6.16 -18.04 -13.48
CA THR A 443 5.25 -17.90 -12.33
C THR A 443 5.62 -16.64 -11.52
N ARG A 444 6.92 -16.38 -11.32
CA ARG A 444 7.42 -15.17 -10.67
C ARG A 444 7.02 -13.91 -11.45
N LEU A 445 7.19 -13.92 -12.77
CA LEU A 445 6.79 -12.83 -13.67
C LEU A 445 5.26 -12.60 -13.61
N ALA A 446 4.49 -13.68 -13.65
CA ALA A 446 3.03 -13.63 -13.51
C ALA A 446 2.61 -13.04 -12.15
N GLY A 447 3.23 -13.51 -11.07
CA GLY A 447 2.95 -13.04 -9.71
C GLY A 447 3.24 -11.54 -9.54
N LYS A 448 4.37 -11.07 -10.06
CA LYS A 448 4.72 -9.64 -10.05
C LYS A 448 3.73 -8.81 -10.88
N SER A 449 3.28 -9.32 -12.02
CA SER A 449 2.26 -8.66 -12.85
C SER A 449 0.92 -8.55 -12.10
N PHE A 450 0.54 -9.57 -11.37
CA PHE A 450 -0.64 -9.50 -10.49
C PHE A 450 -0.44 -8.57 -9.28
N UNK A 451 0.62 -8.54 -8.70
CA UNK A 451 0.98 -7.76 -7.78
C UNK A 451 0.75 -6.47 -8.15
N SER A 452 1.18 -5.91 -9.40
CA SER A 452 0.94 -4.60 -10.04
C SER A 452 -0.56 -4.33 -10.26
N TYR A 453 -1.25 -5.28 -10.84
CA TYR A 453 -2.70 -5.22 -11.08
C TYR A 453 -3.51 -4.90 -9.81
N PHE A 454 -3.25 -5.59 -8.72
CA PHE A 454 -3.99 -5.36 -7.46
C PHE A 454 -3.60 -4.04 -6.79
N ARG A 455 -2.34 -3.60 -6.89
CA ARG A 455 -1.90 -2.29 -6.39
C ARG A 455 -2.57 -1.15 -7.14
N GLN A 456 -2.92 -1.35 -8.43
CA GLN A 456 -3.64 -0.39 -9.27
C GLN A 456 -5.18 -0.58 -9.19
N GLN A 457 -5.68 -1.07 -8.06
CA GLN A 457 -7.12 -1.22 -7.80
C GLN A 457 -7.84 -2.13 -8.82
N GLN A 458 -7.19 -3.23 -9.20
CA GLN A 458 -7.69 -4.21 -10.17
C GLN A 458 -7.79 -3.61 -11.58
N ASP A 459 -6.83 -2.75 -11.93
CA ASP A 459 -6.72 -2.18 -13.26
C ASP A 459 -5.35 -2.52 -13.87
N TRP A 460 -5.34 -2.81 -15.15
CA TRP A 460 -4.11 -3.05 -15.92
C TRP A 460 -3.52 -1.77 -16.51
N GLY A 461 -4.20 -0.63 -16.33
CA GLY A 461 -3.80 0.66 -16.90
C GLY A 461 -4.08 0.73 -18.41
N ASP A 462 -3.76 1.87 -19.01
CA ASP A 462 -4.06 2.18 -20.42
C ASP A 462 -3.41 1.21 -21.42
N GLY A 463 -2.27 0.63 -21.06
CA GLY A 463 -1.55 -0.33 -21.90
C GLY A 463 -2.02 -1.78 -21.78
N GLY A 464 -2.93 -2.05 -20.85
CA GLY A 464 -3.49 -3.39 -20.60
C GLY A 464 -2.47 -4.39 -20.06
N ILE A 465 -2.87 -5.64 -20.00
CA ILE A 465 -2.07 -6.77 -19.46
C ILE A 465 -0.69 -6.84 -20.13
N ALA A 466 -0.63 -6.65 -21.45
CA ALA A 466 0.60 -6.80 -22.25
C ALA A 466 1.68 -5.77 -21.82
N ALA A 467 1.28 -4.54 -21.53
CA ALA A 467 2.19 -3.48 -21.10
C ALA A 467 2.78 -3.79 -19.72
N VAL A 468 1.94 -4.18 -18.76
CA VAL A 468 2.36 -4.56 -17.39
C VAL A 468 3.33 -5.75 -17.43
N VAL A 469 3.01 -6.77 -18.23
CA VAL A 469 3.86 -7.97 -18.39
C VAL A 469 5.23 -7.61 -18.98
N ARG A 470 5.26 -6.75 -20.01
CA ARG A 470 6.53 -6.29 -20.62
C ARG A 470 7.37 -5.51 -19.62
N GLU A 471 6.76 -4.59 -18.88
CA GLU A 471 7.42 -3.81 -17.84
C GLU A 471 8.06 -4.74 -16.79
N GLN A 472 7.30 -5.70 -16.27
CA GLN A 472 7.81 -6.66 -15.28
C GLN A 472 8.91 -7.56 -15.87
N TYR A 473 8.79 -7.96 -17.13
CA TYR A 473 9.80 -8.74 -17.85
C TYR A 473 11.12 -7.96 -17.97
N ASP A 474 11.06 -6.68 -18.35
CA ASP A 474 12.24 -5.83 -18.50
C ASP A 474 12.91 -5.57 -17.14
N LEU A 475 12.12 -5.42 -16.06
CA LEU A 475 12.63 -5.31 -14.70
C LEU A 475 13.33 -6.60 -14.24
N GLU A 476 12.73 -7.76 -14.50
CA GLU A 476 13.28 -9.08 -14.12
C GLU A 476 14.56 -9.44 -14.90
N ARG A 477 14.73 -8.91 -16.10
CA ARG A 477 15.96 -9.13 -16.91
C ARG A 477 17.15 -8.34 -16.41
N ARG A 478 16.94 -7.34 -15.57
CA ARG A 478 18.07 -6.56 -15.01
C ARG A 478 18.90 -7.47 -14.10
N ASP A 479 20.19 -7.45 -14.33
CA ASP A 479 21.17 -8.48 -13.97
C ASP A 479 21.14 -9.03 -12.54
N LEU A 480 20.82 -8.20 -11.56
CA LEU A 480 20.92 -8.61 -10.15
C LEU A 480 19.82 -9.58 -9.70
N ASP A 481 18.59 -9.32 -10.15
CA ASP A 481 17.44 -10.14 -9.75
C ASP A 481 17.46 -11.51 -10.44
N LEU A 482 17.87 -11.52 -11.71
CA LEU A 482 18.02 -12.76 -12.47
C LEU A 482 19.14 -13.65 -11.90
N LYS A 483 20.28 -13.08 -11.53
CA LYS A 483 21.39 -13.82 -10.91
C LYS A 483 20.97 -14.49 -9.61
N ARG A 484 20.36 -13.74 -8.69
CA ARG A 484 19.84 -14.29 -7.42
C ARG A 484 18.86 -15.43 -7.65
N PHE A 485 17.92 -15.22 -8.57
CA PHE A 485 16.93 -16.24 -8.93
C PHE A 485 17.61 -17.51 -9.45
N LEU A 486 18.63 -17.38 -10.34
CA LEU A 486 19.35 -18.53 -10.91
C LEU A 486 20.16 -19.27 -9.85
N GLU A 487 20.82 -18.55 -8.93
CA GLU A 487 21.53 -19.16 -7.79
C GLU A 487 20.59 -20.02 -6.92
N GLU A 488 19.41 -19.47 -6.63
CA GLU A 488 18.37 -20.16 -5.87
C GLU A 488 17.80 -21.37 -6.64
N ALA A 489 17.62 -21.23 -7.96
CA ALA A 489 17.14 -22.30 -8.84
C ALA A 489 18.16 -23.46 -8.91
N LEU A 490 19.46 -23.15 -8.96
CA LEU A 490 20.51 -24.17 -8.91
C LEU A 490 20.42 -24.98 -7.62
N ALA A 491 20.27 -24.30 -6.48
CA ALA A 491 20.18 -24.97 -5.18
C ALA A 491 18.90 -25.81 -5.00
N ARG A 492 17.75 -25.29 -5.47
CA ARG A 492 16.44 -25.91 -5.20
C ARG A 492 15.99 -26.94 -6.25
N VAL A 493 16.45 -26.82 -7.48
CA VAL A 493 15.99 -27.66 -8.61
C VAL A 493 17.11 -28.55 -9.12
N VAL A 494 18.29 -27.99 -9.40
CA VAL A 494 19.38 -28.69 -10.09
C VAL A 494 20.12 -29.67 -9.16
N GLU A 495 20.44 -29.24 -7.94
CA GLU A 495 21.16 -30.10 -6.98
C GLU A 495 20.36 -31.36 -6.59
N PRO A 496 19.07 -31.29 -6.24
CA PRO A 496 18.29 -32.50 -6.00
C PRO A 496 18.21 -33.44 -7.20
N LEU A 497 18.09 -32.90 -8.43
CA LEU A 497 18.08 -33.71 -9.65
C LEU A 497 19.42 -34.43 -9.87
N LYS A 498 20.56 -33.78 -9.58
CA LYS A 498 21.89 -34.40 -9.64
C LYS A 498 22.02 -35.57 -8.64
N GLN A 499 21.54 -35.36 -7.43
CA GLN A 499 21.60 -36.40 -6.38
C GLN A 499 20.76 -37.64 -6.74
N GLN A 500 19.59 -37.44 -7.32
CA GLN A 500 18.75 -38.56 -7.80
C GLN A 500 19.46 -39.41 -8.87
N VAL A 501 20.23 -38.76 -9.77
CA VAL A 501 20.98 -39.47 -10.82
C VAL A 501 22.11 -40.32 -10.21
N GLN A 502 22.81 -39.78 -9.23
CA GLN A 502 23.91 -40.48 -8.55
C GLN A 502 23.44 -41.72 -7.77
N GLN A 503 22.18 -41.73 -7.35
CA GLN A 503 21.57 -42.85 -6.61
C GLN A 503 21.00 -43.94 -7.52
N LEU A 504 20.89 -43.72 -8.85
CA LEU A 504 20.42 -44.74 -9.78
C LEU A 504 21.50 -45.82 -9.93
N PRO A 505 21.15 -47.12 -9.78
CA PRO A 505 22.11 -48.16 -10.00
C PRO A 505 22.65 -48.11 -11.43
N PRO A 506 23.94 -48.47 -11.64
CA PRO A 506 24.52 -48.46 -12.97
C PRO A 506 23.68 -49.31 -13.94
N ARG A 507 23.43 -48.80 -15.12
CA ARG A 507 22.77 -49.59 -16.17
C ARG A 507 23.54 -50.88 -16.35
N ARG A 508 22.87 -52.00 -16.19
CA ARG A 508 23.43 -53.32 -16.62
C ARG A 508 23.77 -53.20 -18.10
N GLY A 509 25.01 -53.36 -18.43
CA GLY A 509 25.49 -53.46 -19.81
C GLY A 509 24.74 -54.53 -20.56
N PRO A 510 24.77 -54.53 -21.90
CA PRO A 510 24.15 -55.61 -22.69
C PRO A 510 24.67 -56.93 -22.19
N ARG A 511 23.77 -57.86 -21.93
CA ARG A 511 24.16 -59.26 -21.59
C ARG A 511 25.03 -59.76 -22.76
N GLU A 512 26.29 -60.07 -22.45
CA GLU A 512 27.09 -60.88 -23.37
C GLU A 512 26.35 -62.19 -23.58
N VAL A 513 26.02 -62.47 -24.82
CA VAL A 513 25.43 -63.74 -25.23
C VAL A 513 26.57 -64.75 -25.06
N VAL A 514 26.52 -65.56 -24.03
CA VAL A 514 27.45 -66.68 -23.86
C VAL A 514 27.00 -67.72 -24.91
N GLU A 515 27.77 -67.85 -26.00
CA GLU A 515 27.63 -68.99 -26.90
C GLU A 515 27.90 -70.27 -26.13
N GLU A 516 26.95 -71.21 -26.12
CA GLU A 516 27.10 -72.54 -25.58
C GLU A 516 28.12 -73.30 -26.47
N GLY A 517 29.34 -73.38 -26.00
CA GLY A 517 30.34 -74.24 -26.59
C GLY A 517 30.12 -75.70 -26.14
N GLY A 518 30.24 -76.61 -27.09
CA GLY A 518 30.02 -78.03 -26.91
C GLY A 518 30.92 -78.75 -25.91
N PRO A 519 30.65 -80.02 -25.60
CA PRO A 519 31.21 -80.75 -24.45
C PRO A 519 32.66 -81.18 -24.65
N GLY A 520 33.48 -80.91 -23.64
CA GLY A 520 34.76 -81.64 -23.41
C GLY A 520 35.97 -80.73 -23.20
N ASP A 521 36.23 -80.46 -21.89
CA ASP A 521 37.59 -80.52 -21.35
C ASP A 521 37.61 -80.29 -19.81
N PRO A 522 38.66 -80.78 -19.09
CA PRO A 522 38.53 -81.11 -17.67
C PRO A 522 38.75 -79.92 -16.73
N VAL A 523 38.13 -80.07 -15.56
CA VAL A 523 38.06 -79.13 -14.44
C VAL A 523 39.48 -78.79 -13.90
N LYS A 524 39.88 -77.53 -13.93
CA LYS A 524 40.98 -76.96 -13.15
C LYS A 524 40.47 -76.45 -11.81
N LYS A 525 41.12 -76.96 -10.73
CA LYS A 525 40.84 -76.55 -9.33
C LYS A 525 41.08 -75.07 -9.10
N PRO A 526 40.27 -74.41 -8.26
CA PRO A 526 40.47 -73.02 -7.92
C PRO A 526 41.66 -72.78 -6.97
N PRO A 527 42.32 -71.65 -7.01
CA PRO A 527 43.43 -71.34 -6.13
C PRO A 527 42.94 -70.99 -4.71
N THR A 528 43.71 -71.44 -3.75
CA THR A 528 43.50 -71.27 -2.29
C THR A 528 43.76 -69.76 -1.91
N ASN A 529 42.79 -69.19 -1.24
CA ASN A 529 42.87 -67.87 -0.65
C ASN A 529 43.77 -67.83 0.58
N LYS A 530 44.78 -66.97 0.60
CA LYS A 530 45.55 -66.67 1.84
C LYS A 530 44.91 -65.45 2.49
N PRO A 531 44.77 -65.40 3.81
CA PRO A 531 44.20 -64.26 4.54
C PRO A 531 45.15 -63.04 4.56
N PRO A 532 44.66 -61.84 4.65
CA PRO A 532 45.51 -60.65 4.70
C PRO A 532 46.17 -60.47 6.08
N GLN A 533 47.46 -60.11 6.07
CA GLN A 533 48.19 -59.70 7.27
C GLN A 533 47.98 -58.17 7.49
N TRP A 534 47.53 -57.85 8.68
CA TRP A 534 47.44 -56.44 9.14
C TRP A 534 48.81 -56.04 9.73
N GLN A 535 49.29 -54.87 9.30
CA GLN A 535 50.21 -53.98 10.01
C GLN A 535 49.63 -52.63 10.15
#